data_45aed80670c4b94f9db1c4ec59dd665c
#
_entry.id   45aed80670c4b94f9db1c4ec59dd665c
#
_cell.length_a   1.000
_cell.length_b   1.000
_cell.length_c   1.000
_cell.angle_alpha   90.00
_cell.angle_beta   90.00
_cell.angle_gamma   90.00
#
_symmetry.space_group_name_H-M   'P 1'
#
loop_
_entity.id
_entity.type
_entity.pdbx_description
1 polymer ?
#
loop_
_entity_poly.entity_id
_entity_poly.type
_entity_poly.pdbx_seq_one_letter_code
_entity_poly.pdbx_strand_id
1 'polypeptide(L)'
;MLRCETNCSTRDIVKAIERLADLTFGLVDNVPSYNTIDYWTRKCGLDELKHTPEALKDIDYAVIIDECMMIGSEKLLPVFAVPAEHHGRPLQLDDIRVIGFNVQPGWIAQTVHETLESNILTIGKKPKYVITDNDYKMRKAVALSDYTWHRDISHTLAMFMERVYKYDTEFVAFNKRMATCKKQYCMKEV
;
A
#
# COMPACT_ATOMS: atom_id res chain seq x y z
N MET A 1 -15.55 7.75 3.60
CA MET A 1 -15.73 6.54 4.40
C MET A 1 -16.22 5.36 3.58
N LEU A 2 -17.42 5.29 3.01
CA LEU A 2 -17.89 4.11 2.26
C LEU A 2 -16.89 3.54 1.22
N ARG A 3 -16.16 4.39 0.48
CA ARG A 3 -15.14 3.91 -0.48
C ARG A 3 -13.89 3.32 0.20
N CYS A 4 -13.51 3.85 1.35
CA CYS A 4 -12.33 3.39 2.08
C CYS A 4 -12.60 2.08 2.83
N GLU A 5 -13.86 1.84 3.20
CA GLU A 5 -14.31 0.66 3.93
C GLU A 5 -14.84 -0.45 3.00
N THR A 6 -15.15 -0.11 1.74
CA THR A 6 -15.68 -1.05 0.75
C THR A 6 -14.89 -0.94 -0.56
N ASN A 7 -14.79 -2.02 -1.30
CA ASN A 7 -14.18 -2.05 -2.63
C ASN A 7 -15.10 -1.49 -3.74
N CYS A 8 -16.04 -0.61 -3.39
CA CYS A 8 -16.97 -0.01 -4.34
C CYS A 8 -16.28 1.07 -5.18
N SER A 9 -16.58 1.12 -6.48
CA SER A 9 -16.18 2.24 -7.32
C SER A 9 -16.89 3.53 -6.90
N THR A 10 -16.32 4.69 -7.19
CA THR A 10 -16.98 6.00 -6.94
C THR A 10 -18.33 6.09 -7.63
N ARG A 11 -18.47 5.50 -8.82
CA ARG A 11 -19.74 5.47 -9.57
C ARG A 11 -20.80 4.60 -8.90
N ASP A 12 -20.41 3.48 -8.31
CA ASP A 12 -21.35 2.62 -7.59
C ASP A 12 -21.83 3.27 -6.30
N ILE A 13 -20.96 4.02 -5.62
CA ILE A 13 -21.34 4.82 -4.45
C ILE A 13 -22.37 5.88 -4.83
N VAL A 14 -22.18 6.59 -5.96
CA VAL A 14 -23.17 7.56 -6.47
C VAL A 14 -24.52 6.88 -6.68
N LYS A 15 -24.54 5.76 -7.41
CA LYS A 15 -25.78 4.99 -7.67
C LYS A 15 -26.45 4.51 -6.38
N ALA A 16 -25.66 4.11 -5.37
CA ALA A 16 -26.20 3.70 -4.08
C ALA A 16 -26.86 4.88 -3.35
N ILE A 17 -26.23 6.08 -3.39
CA ILE A 17 -26.80 7.30 -2.80
C ILE A 17 -28.06 7.76 -3.58
N GLU A 18 -28.06 7.69 -4.92
CA GLU A 18 -29.24 7.97 -5.76
C GLU A 18 -30.41 7.07 -5.35
N ARG A 19 -30.18 5.78 -5.25
CA ARG A 19 -31.23 4.83 -4.80
C ARG A 19 -31.71 5.10 -3.37
N LEU A 20 -30.78 5.48 -2.48
CA LEU A 20 -31.16 5.87 -1.11
C LEU A 20 -32.01 7.14 -1.11
N ALA A 21 -31.67 8.12 -1.93
CA ALA A 21 -32.44 9.36 -2.10
C ALA A 21 -33.87 9.06 -2.59
N ASP A 22 -34.02 8.18 -3.58
CA ASP A 22 -35.32 7.74 -4.10
C ASP A 22 -36.16 7.03 -3.00
N LEU A 23 -35.53 6.15 -2.21
CA LEU A 23 -36.21 5.41 -1.16
C LEU A 23 -36.59 6.27 0.06
N THR A 24 -35.90 7.37 0.28
CA THR A 24 -36.13 8.26 1.43
C THR A 24 -37.04 9.45 1.11
N PHE A 25 -37.73 9.43 -0.04
CA PHE A 25 -38.71 10.45 -0.41
C PHE A 25 -38.21 11.90 -0.33
N GLY A 26 -36.97 12.14 -0.74
CA GLY A 26 -36.39 13.48 -0.80
C GLY A 26 -35.74 13.96 0.48
N LEU A 27 -35.43 13.08 1.43
CA LEU A 27 -34.54 13.44 2.57
C LEU A 27 -33.11 13.73 2.14
N VAL A 28 -32.72 13.30 0.95
CA VAL A 28 -31.42 13.58 0.34
C VAL A 28 -31.63 14.46 -0.89
N ASP A 29 -31.52 15.77 -0.73
CA ASP A 29 -31.79 16.74 -1.79
C ASP A 29 -30.71 16.81 -2.87
N ASN A 30 -29.46 16.46 -2.55
CA ASN A 30 -28.34 16.56 -3.46
C ASN A 30 -27.45 15.31 -3.42
N VAL A 31 -27.44 14.57 -4.53
CA VAL A 31 -26.53 13.44 -4.69
C VAL A 31 -25.16 13.96 -5.19
N PRO A 32 -24.06 13.68 -4.49
CA PRO A 32 -22.75 14.14 -4.93
C PRO A 32 -22.32 13.46 -6.22
N SER A 33 -21.65 14.19 -7.11
CA SER A 33 -21.06 13.61 -8.31
C SER A 33 -19.92 12.66 -7.97
N TYR A 34 -19.58 11.76 -8.89
CA TYR A 34 -18.43 10.86 -8.70
C TYR A 34 -17.10 11.63 -8.50
N ASN A 35 -16.93 12.79 -9.14
CA ASN A 35 -15.78 13.67 -8.94
C ASN A 35 -15.75 14.24 -7.52
N THR A 36 -16.90 14.57 -6.96
CA THR A 36 -17.02 15.04 -5.57
C THR A 36 -16.59 13.96 -4.59
N ILE A 37 -17.03 12.71 -4.80
CA ILE A 37 -16.65 11.57 -3.97
C ILE A 37 -15.15 11.28 -4.10
N ASP A 38 -14.60 11.32 -5.31
CA ASP A 38 -13.15 11.15 -5.52
C ASP A 38 -12.34 12.24 -4.80
N TYR A 39 -12.77 13.48 -4.90
CA TYR A 39 -12.17 14.60 -4.18
C TYR A 39 -12.20 14.42 -2.66
N TRP A 40 -13.33 13.99 -2.11
CA TRP A 40 -13.45 13.69 -0.67
C TRP A 40 -12.55 12.52 -0.25
N THR A 41 -12.47 11.47 -1.07
CA THR A 41 -11.57 10.33 -0.80
C THR A 41 -10.11 10.78 -0.72
N ARG A 42 -9.67 11.62 -1.66
CA ARG A 42 -8.31 12.20 -1.64
C ARG A 42 -8.07 13.08 -0.40
N LYS A 43 -9.06 13.88 -0.01
CA LYS A 43 -8.96 14.68 1.22
C LYS A 43 -8.84 13.82 2.47
N CYS A 44 -9.64 12.75 2.57
CA CYS A 44 -9.53 11.80 3.68
C CYS A 44 -8.13 11.15 3.72
N GLY A 45 -7.59 10.73 2.58
CA GLY A 45 -6.25 10.17 2.52
C GLY A 45 -5.14 11.15 2.95
N LEU A 46 -5.25 12.42 2.57
CA LEU A 46 -4.32 13.47 3.02
C LEU A 46 -4.47 13.79 4.52
N ASP A 47 -5.67 13.71 5.02
CA ASP A 47 -5.95 13.93 6.45
C ASP A 47 -5.37 12.80 7.29
N GLU A 48 -5.58 11.54 6.90
CA GLU A 48 -4.96 10.37 7.52
C GLU A 48 -3.44 10.47 7.52
N LEU A 49 -2.83 10.84 6.39
CA LEU A 49 -1.38 11.01 6.31
C LEU A 49 -0.85 12.04 7.29
N LYS A 50 -1.58 13.13 7.54
CA LYS A 50 -1.21 14.17 8.50
C LYS A 50 -1.30 13.70 9.95
N HIS A 51 -2.27 12.83 10.27
CA HIS A 51 -2.50 12.34 11.63
C HIS A 51 -1.70 11.05 11.94
N THR A 52 -1.12 10.41 10.92
CA THR A 52 -0.32 9.20 11.08
C THR A 52 0.83 9.36 12.09
N PRO A 53 1.63 10.45 12.13
CA PRO A 53 2.69 10.61 13.11
C PRO A 53 2.18 10.56 14.55
N GLU A 54 1.05 11.23 14.84
CA GLU A 54 0.47 11.21 16.18
C GLU A 54 -0.06 9.83 16.55
N ALA A 55 -0.69 9.13 15.61
CA ALA A 55 -1.18 7.76 15.81
C ALA A 55 -0.06 6.74 16.10
N LEU A 56 1.16 6.99 15.62
CA LEU A 56 2.33 6.10 15.80
C LEU A 56 3.19 6.46 17.01
N LYS A 57 2.98 7.60 17.64
CA LYS A 57 3.84 8.14 18.70
C LYS A 57 4.04 7.18 19.87
N ASP A 58 2.97 6.55 20.32
CA ASP A 58 2.97 5.67 21.48
C ASP A 58 3.04 4.17 21.13
N ILE A 59 3.08 3.85 19.85
CA ILE A 59 3.09 2.47 19.35
C ILE A 59 4.50 2.08 18.94
N ASP A 60 4.94 0.88 19.30
CA ASP A 60 6.12 0.28 18.70
C ASP A 60 5.77 -0.22 17.31
N TYR A 61 6.44 0.32 16.30
CA TYR A 61 6.13 0.06 14.91
C TYR A 61 7.34 -0.46 14.12
N ALA A 62 7.03 -1.16 13.04
CA ALA A 62 7.96 -1.53 11.99
C ALA A 62 7.63 -0.78 10.71
N VAL A 63 8.62 -0.62 9.84
CA VAL A 63 8.43 -0.01 8.53
C VAL A 63 8.48 -1.08 7.45
N ILE A 64 7.56 -1.01 6.50
CA ILE A 64 7.58 -1.80 5.26
C ILE A 64 7.84 -0.82 4.11
N ILE A 65 8.84 -1.11 3.30
CA ILE A 65 9.19 -0.32 2.13
C ILE A 65 9.39 -1.24 0.93
N ASP A 66 8.78 -0.87 -0.18
CA ASP A 66 8.86 -1.64 -1.43
C ASP A 66 8.83 -0.70 -2.63
N GLU A 67 9.58 -1.04 -3.69
CA GLU A 67 9.48 -0.33 -4.97
C GLU A 67 8.38 -0.96 -5.79
N CYS A 68 7.29 -0.24 -5.96
CA CYS A 68 6.17 -0.77 -6.72
C CYS A 68 5.88 0.10 -7.95
N MET A 69 4.84 -0.25 -8.63
CA MET A 69 4.32 0.21 -9.93
C MET A 69 4.92 1.49 -10.49
N MET A 70 5.03 1.53 -11.80
CA MET A 70 5.36 2.74 -12.54
C MET A 70 4.12 3.65 -12.68
N ILE A 71 4.34 4.94 -12.44
CA ILE A 71 3.37 6.01 -12.75
C ILE A 71 3.98 6.81 -13.91
N GLY A 72 3.57 6.50 -15.12
CA GLY A 72 4.24 7.02 -16.32
C GLY A 72 5.66 6.47 -16.44
N SER A 73 6.68 7.36 -16.45
CA SER A 73 8.10 7.01 -16.45
C SER A 73 8.71 6.89 -15.05
N GLU A 74 7.93 7.13 -14.02
CA GLU A 74 8.41 7.20 -12.64
C GLU A 74 8.00 5.97 -11.85
N LYS A 75 8.78 5.67 -10.81
CA LYS A 75 8.56 4.55 -9.91
C LYS A 75 8.12 5.03 -8.53
N LEU A 76 7.09 4.41 -8.01
CA LEU A 76 6.55 4.69 -6.69
C LEU A 76 7.32 3.91 -5.62
N LEU A 77 7.67 4.60 -4.54
CA LEU A 77 8.21 4.04 -3.31
C LEU A 77 7.26 4.36 -2.16
N PRO A 78 6.29 3.49 -1.86
CA PRO A 78 5.47 3.63 -0.68
C PRO A 78 6.25 3.22 0.57
N VAL A 79 5.99 3.92 1.66
CA VAL A 79 6.53 3.62 2.98
C VAL A 79 5.37 3.46 3.93
N PHE A 80 5.25 2.27 4.52
CA PHE A 80 4.18 1.92 5.44
C PHE A 80 4.73 1.69 6.84
N ALA A 81 3.95 2.06 7.85
CA ALA A 81 4.15 1.65 9.22
C ALA A 81 3.10 0.63 9.65
N VAL A 82 3.53 -0.37 10.38
CA VAL A 82 2.68 -1.42 10.96
C VAL A 82 3.09 -1.64 12.41
N PRO A 83 2.21 -2.17 13.29
CA PRO A 83 2.60 -2.56 14.63
C PRO A 83 3.79 -3.53 14.59
N ALA A 84 4.82 -3.26 15.39
CA ALA A 84 6.01 -4.13 15.43
C ALA A 84 5.73 -5.50 16.03
N GLU A 85 4.75 -5.57 16.93
CA GLU A 85 4.27 -6.80 17.55
C GLU A 85 2.85 -7.07 17.07
N HIS A 86 2.68 -8.16 16.35
CA HIS A 86 1.39 -8.56 15.80
C HIS A 86 1.19 -10.06 16.00
N HIS A 87 0.46 -10.40 17.05
CA HIS A 87 0.32 -11.79 17.48
C HIS A 87 -0.92 -12.46 16.91
N GLY A 88 -0.72 -13.57 16.20
CA GLY A 88 -1.73 -14.58 15.95
C GLY A 88 -2.73 -14.31 14.83
N ARG A 89 -2.67 -13.18 14.11
CA ARG A 89 -3.50 -12.91 12.93
C ARG A 89 -2.73 -12.21 11.80
N PRO A 90 -3.14 -12.32 10.54
CA PRO A 90 -2.58 -11.51 9.45
C PRO A 90 -2.85 -10.01 9.68
N LEU A 91 -1.95 -9.16 9.16
CA LEU A 91 -2.17 -7.70 9.11
C LEU A 91 -3.47 -7.39 8.36
N GLN A 92 -4.26 -6.50 8.93
CA GLN A 92 -5.46 -5.94 8.31
C GLN A 92 -5.15 -4.54 7.76
N LEU A 93 -6.01 -4.01 6.91
CA LEU A 93 -5.84 -2.65 6.40
C LEU A 93 -5.75 -1.60 7.51
N ASP A 94 -6.49 -1.80 8.59
CA ASP A 94 -6.50 -0.89 9.76
C ASP A 94 -5.20 -0.91 10.56
N ASP A 95 -4.39 -1.96 10.40
CA ASP A 95 -3.07 -2.06 11.04
C ASP A 95 -2.00 -1.29 10.25
N ILE A 96 -2.28 -0.93 8.99
CA ILE A 96 -1.30 -0.33 8.08
C ILE A 96 -1.52 1.18 8.05
N ARG A 97 -0.45 1.93 8.30
CA ARG A 97 -0.42 3.39 8.17
C ARG A 97 0.54 3.78 7.06
N VAL A 98 0.09 4.66 6.17
CA VAL A 98 0.99 5.25 5.16
C VAL A 98 1.79 6.36 5.83
N ILE A 99 3.11 6.28 5.77
CA ILE A 99 4.01 7.34 6.29
C ILE A 99 4.75 8.06 5.17
N GLY A 100 4.75 7.52 3.96
CA GLY A 100 5.33 8.18 2.79
C GLY A 100 4.86 7.60 1.47
N PHE A 101 4.78 8.49 0.48
CA PHE A 101 4.47 8.20 -0.91
C PHE A 101 5.40 9.01 -1.80
N ASN A 102 6.46 8.38 -2.31
CA ASN A 102 7.52 9.10 -3.02
C ASN A 102 7.63 8.56 -4.44
N VAL A 103 7.80 9.46 -5.40
CA VAL A 103 7.82 9.14 -6.84
C VAL A 103 9.04 9.77 -7.47
N GLN A 104 9.81 8.98 -8.21
CA GLN A 104 10.95 9.47 -8.99
C GLN A 104 11.31 8.49 -10.13
N PRO A 105 12.12 8.90 -11.12
CA PRO A 105 12.43 8.07 -12.29
C PRO A 105 13.13 6.74 -11.97
N GLY A 106 13.82 6.66 -10.85
CA GLY A 106 14.47 5.43 -10.39
C GLY A 106 15.00 5.56 -8.97
N TRP A 107 15.11 4.45 -8.27
CA TRP A 107 15.57 4.39 -6.90
C TRP A 107 16.96 3.78 -6.81
N ILE A 108 17.86 4.46 -6.10
CA ILE A 108 19.18 3.96 -5.69
C ILE A 108 19.22 3.88 -4.15
N ALA A 109 20.14 3.13 -3.60
CA ALA A 109 20.23 2.93 -2.16
C ALA A 109 20.28 4.24 -1.36
N GLN A 110 20.97 5.25 -1.87
CA GLN A 110 21.09 6.54 -1.20
C GLN A 110 19.75 7.28 -1.16
N THR A 111 19.01 7.37 -2.27
CA THR A 111 17.71 8.05 -2.31
C THR A 111 16.64 7.32 -1.54
N VAL A 112 16.69 5.98 -1.50
CA VAL A 112 15.82 5.17 -0.63
C VAL A 112 16.11 5.46 0.83
N HIS A 113 17.39 5.50 1.24
CA HIS A 113 17.80 5.85 2.59
C HIS A 113 17.31 7.25 3.01
N GLU A 114 17.56 8.28 2.19
CA GLU A 114 17.13 9.65 2.47
C GLU A 114 15.61 9.76 2.60
N THR A 115 14.88 9.05 1.75
CA THR A 115 13.41 8.99 1.79
C THR A 115 12.94 8.30 3.07
N LEU A 116 13.55 7.17 3.44
CA LEU A 116 13.23 6.44 4.66
C LEU A 116 13.45 7.31 5.90
N GLU A 117 14.62 7.94 6.01
CA GLU A 117 14.96 8.84 7.13
C GLU A 117 14.01 10.04 7.23
N SER A 118 13.70 10.67 6.09
CA SER A 118 12.77 11.80 6.03
C SER A 118 11.39 11.43 6.55
N ASN A 119 10.86 10.27 6.14
CA ASN A 119 9.54 9.81 6.60
C ASN A 119 9.54 9.42 8.08
N ILE A 120 10.60 8.76 8.57
CA ILE A 120 10.72 8.40 9.99
C ILE A 120 10.88 9.64 10.87
N LEU A 121 11.60 10.65 10.40
CA LEU A 121 11.79 11.92 11.12
C LEU A 121 10.45 12.62 11.40
N THR A 122 9.48 12.53 10.50
CA THR A 122 8.15 13.13 10.70
C THR A 122 7.36 12.48 11.85
N ILE A 123 7.65 11.20 12.16
CA ILE A 123 7.02 10.48 13.27
C ILE A 123 7.70 10.83 14.61
N GLY A 124 8.97 11.21 14.58
CA GLY A 124 9.75 11.54 15.77
C GLY A 124 10.14 10.33 16.65
N LYS A 125 9.91 9.10 16.17
CA LYS A 125 10.25 7.84 16.85
C LYS A 125 10.88 6.87 15.85
N LYS A 126 11.95 6.18 16.24
CA LYS A 126 12.58 5.15 15.39
C LYS A 126 11.74 3.88 15.31
N PRO A 127 11.67 3.23 14.14
CA PRO A 127 11.04 1.91 14.04
C PRO A 127 11.86 0.85 14.75
N LYS A 128 11.24 -0.24 15.17
CA LYS A 128 11.92 -1.41 15.73
C LYS A 128 12.75 -2.14 14.68
N TYR A 129 12.22 -2.23 13.45
CA TYR A 129 12.89 -2.84 12.32
C TYR A 129 12.24 -2.36 11.00
N VAL A 130 12.95 -2.64 9.90
CA VAL A 130 12.49 -2.33 8.55
C VAL A 130 12.40 -3.62 7.74
N ILE A 131 11.27 -3.82 7.08
CA ILE A 131 11.00 -4.95 6.20
C ILE A 131 11.13 -4.49 4.75
N THR A 132 11.92 -5.19 3.96
CA THR A 132 12.01 -4.96 2.51
C THR A 132 12.08 -6.30 1.77
N ASP A 133 11.93 -6.25 0.45
CA ASP A 133 12.35 -7.34 -0.40
C ASP A 133 13.87 -7.59 -0.27
N ASN A 134 14.40 -8.60 -0.98
CA ASN A 134 15.81 -8.93 -0.94
C ASN A 134 16.66 -8.16 -1.97
N ASP A 135 16.12 -7.08 -2.57
CA ASP A 135 16.87 -6.24 -3.51
C ASP A 135 18.09 -5.61 -2.80
N TYR A 136 19.21 -5.61 -3.49
CA TYR A 136 20.48 -5.08 -2.96
C TYR A 136 20.37 -3.61 -2.56
N LYS A 137 19.67 -2.78 -3.34
CA LYS A 137 19.52 -1.34 -3.06
C LYS A 137 18.71 -1.09 -1.79
N MET A 138 17.64 -1.88 -1.57
CA MET A 138 16.80 -1.78 -0.37
C MET A 138 17.58 -2.18 0.89
N ARG A 139 18.26 -3.31 0.83
CA ARG A 139 19.12 -3.76 1.94
C ARG A 139 20.22 -2.75 2.27
N LYS A 140 20.88 -2.20 1.25
CA LYS A 140 21.94 -1.21 1.45
C LYS A 140 21.37 0.09 2.03
N ALA A 141 20.18 0.53 1.61
CA ALA A 141 19.52 1.70 2.16
C ALA A 141 19.22 1.54 3.68
N VAL A 142 18.68 0.39 4.08
CA VAL A 142 18.41 0.10 5.49
C VAL A 142 19.72 0.02 6.29
N ALA A 143 20.77 -0.57 5.75
CA ALA A 143 22.09 -0.64 6.39
C ALA A 143 22.71 0.75 6.60
N LEU A 144 22.47 1.71 5.71
CA LEU A 144 22.91 3.11 5.88
C LEU A 144 22.18 3.82 7.02
N SER A 145 20.96 3.39 7.36
CA SER A 145 20.13 3.96 8.41
C SER A 145 20.38 3.34 9.80
N ASP A 146 21.23 2.32 9.88
CA ASP A 146 21.50 1.56 11.12
C ASP A 146 20.21 0.97 11.76
N TYR A 147 19.23 0.61 10.94
CA TYR A 147 18.03 -0.11 11.38
C TYR A 147 18.21 -1.62 11.24
N THR A 148 17.54 -2.37 12.13
CA THR A 148 17.43 -3.82 11.98
C THR A 148 16.63 -4.14 10.71
N TRP A 149 17.24 -4.88 9.80
CA TRP A 149 16.61 -5.30 8.57
C TRP A 149 15.97 -6.68 8.70
N HIS A 150 14.73 -6.79 8.24
CA HIS A 150 14.05 -8.08 8.05
C HIS A 150 13.66 -8.26 6.59
N ARG A 151 13.74 -9.50 6.15
CA ARG A 151 13.35 -9.86 4.79
C ARG A 151 11.86 -10.08 4.70
N ASP A 152 11.24 -9.60 3.63
CA ASP A 152 9.86 -9.99 3.29
C ASP A 152 9.79 -11.49 3.00
N ILE A 153 9.02 -12.20 3.82
CA ILE A 153 8.83 -13.65 3.72
C ILE A 153 8.05 -13.99 2.47
N SER A 154 7.06 -13.18 2.07
CA SER A 154 6.22 -13.44 0.89
C SER A 154 7.05 -13.41 -0.39
N HIS A 155 7.89 -12.38 -0.56
CA HIS A 155 8.84 -12.29 -1.67
C HIS A 155 9.87 -13.43 -1.64
N THR A 156 10.36 -13.78 -0.45
CA THR A 156 11.32 -14.86 -0.30
C THR A 156 10.72 -16.22 -0.70
N LEU A 157 9.48 -16.48 -0.27
CA LEU A 157 8.77 -17.71 -0.61
C LEU A 157 8.46 -17.76 -2.11
N ALA A 158 8.00 -16.66 -2.70
CA ALA A 158 7.74 -16.57 -4.13
C ALA A 158 9.00 -16.86 -4.95
N MET A 159 10.13 -16.24 -4.62
CA MET A 159 11.43 -16.51 -5.26
C MET A 159 11.88 -17.97 -5.09
N PHE A 160 11.67 -18.54 -3.91
CA PHE A 160 11.99 -19.96 -3.66
C PHE A 160 11.14 -20.89 -4.53
N MET A 161 9.82 -20.67 -4.55
CA MET A 161 8.89 -21.44 -5.38
C MET A 161 9.24 -21.33 -6.86
N GLU A 162 9.51 -20.13 -7.35
CA GLU A 162 9.93 -19.91 -8.73
C GLU A 162 11.23 -20.64 -9.06
N ARG A 163 12.20 -20.62 -8.16
CA ARG A 163 13.48 -21.30 -8.36
C ARG A 163 13.35 -22.82 -8.36
N VAL A 164 12.55 -23.39 -7.46
CA VAL A 164 12.33 -24.84 -7.32
C VAL A 164 11.51 -25.38 -8.48
N TYR A 165 10.44 -24.69 -8.85
CA TYR A 165 9.47 -25.13 -9.86
C TYR A 165 9.66 -24.49 -11.24
N LYS A 166 10.80 -23.84 -11.49
CA LYS A 166 11.09 -23.13 -12.75
C LYS A 166 10.85 -23.95 -14.01
N TYR A 167 11.14 -25.25 -13.94
CA TYR A 167 11.02 -26.20 -15.08
C TYR A 167 9.81 -27.12 -14.96
N ASP A 168 9.01 -26.99 -13.92
CA ASP A 168 7.77 -27.72 -13.76
C ASP A 168 6.70 -27.16 -14.71
N THR A 169 6.24 -27.98 -15.64
CA THR A 169 5.29 -27.57 -16.70
C THR A 169 3.93 -27.21 -16.15
N GLU A 170 3.47 -27.84 -15.09
CA GLU A 170 2.18 -27.56 -14.46
C GLU A 170 2.24 -26.25 -13.68
N PHE A 171 3.32 -26.00 -12.95
CA PHE A 171 3.55 -24.74 -12.24
C PHE A 171 3.63 -23.55 -13.21
N VAL A 172 4.37 -23.70 -14.32
CA VAL A 172 4.46 -22.67 -15.36
C VAL A 172 3.09 -22.42 -16.00
N ALA A 173 2.32 -23.46 -16.28
CA ALA A 173 0.97 -23.33 -16.85
C ALA A 173 0.00 -22.69 -15.84
N PHE A 174 0.10 -23.01 -14.55
CA PHE A 174 -0.67 -22.40 -13.48
C PHE A 174 -0.37 -20.89 -13.39
N ASN A 175 0.89 -20.51 -13.34
CA ASN A 175 1.29 -19.09 -13.27
C ASN A 175 0.81 -18.28 -14.47
N LYS A 176 0.87 -18.86 -15.69
CA LYS A 176 0.32 -18.21 -16.88
C LYS A 176 -1.19 -17.99 -16.78
N ARG A 177 -1.94 -18.97 -16.26
CA ARG A 177 -3.39 -18.83 -16.03
C ARG A 177 -3.70 -17.75 -14.99
N MET A 178 -2.97 -17.74 -13.88
CA MET A 178 -3.13 -16.70 -12.84
C MET A 178 -2.82 -15.30 -13.37
N ALA A 179 -1.75 -15.14 -14.15
CA ALA A 179 -1.43 -13.85 -14.78
C ALA A 179 -2.53 -13.40 -15.77
N THR A 180 -3.15 -14.32 -16.50
CA THR A 180 -4.27 -14.02 -17.39
C THR A 180 -5.51 -13.61 -16.60
N CYS A 181 -5.85 -14.34 -15.53
CA CYS A 181 -6.95 -13.96 -14.63
C CYS A 181 -6.73 -12.56 -14.04
N LYS A 182 -5.53 -12.28 -13.52
CA LYS A 182 -5.19 -10.95 -13.00
C LYS A 182 -5.42 -9.84 -14.03
N LYS A 183 -4.96 -10.03 -15.28
CA LYS A 183 -5.19 -9.08 -16.36
C LYS A 183 -6.68 -8.88 -16.66
N GLN A 184 -7.46 -9.95 -16.67
CA GLN A 184 -8.91 -9.85 -16.92
C GLN A 184 -9.64 -9.11 -15.79
N TYR A 185 -9.23 -9.29 -14.54
CA TYR A 185 -9.78 -8.53 -13.42
C TYR A 185 -9.42 -7.06 -13.52
N CYS A 186 -8.15 -6.73 -13.71
CA CYS A 186 -7.69 -5.34 -13.83
C CYS A 186 -8.28 -4.60 -15.06
N MET A 187 -8.64 -5.31 -16.14
CA MET A 187 -9.25 -4.70 -17.34
C MET A 187 -10.77 -4.53 -17.25
N LYS A 188 -11.44 -5.18 -16.30
CA LYS A 188 -12.90 -5.01 -16.11
C LYS A 188 -13.26 -3.84 -15.21
N GLU A 189 -12.29 -3.18 -14.60
CA GLU A 189 -12.49 -2.01 -13.74
C GLU A 189 -12.30 -0.66 -14.46
N VAL A 190 -12.23 -0.66 -15.80
CA VAL A 190 -12.13 0.55 -16.63
C VAL A 190 -13.46 0.86 -17.32
#